data_e7bcda4349662b4a0c82c8fda17e8431
#
_entry.id   e7bcda4349662b4a0c82c8fda17e8431
#
_cell.length_a   1.000
_cell.length_b   1.000
_cell.length_c   1.000
_cell.angle_alpha   90.00
_cell.angle_beta   90.00
_cell.angle_gamma   90.00
#
_symmetry.space_group_name_H-M   'P 1'
#
loop_
_entity.id
_entity.type
_entity.pdbx_description
1 polymer ?
#
loop_
_entity_poly.entity_id
_entity_poly.type
_entity_poly.pdbx_seq_one_letter_code
_entity_poly.pdbx_strand_id
1 'polypeptide(L)'
;NGGGIRASLHRGQITAGDCLDVLPFGNRLYFREATPRILYQALENGVSRVRGQDPETGRIIGAGGCFPQISGMTMVYSPDRPVGERVMSVTLDSGQLLDPEDDKTPVILVIDEAKLDGGDGYTMLMHLPELGDAGILETVFRDWLTKITEEKGAVERPPSISRIQTAGVYQPKRYDACVHITQGNRPAPGKHIAGCIDGETHFQAILEKDSILHLRGL
;
A
#
# COMPACT_ATOMS: atom_id res chain seq x y z
N ASN A 1 -0.52 6.31 -3.56
CA ASN A 1 -0.05 5.34 -4.55
C ASN A 1 1.43 5.00 -4.34
N GLY A 2 1.90 3.91 -4.98
CA GLY A 2 3.28 3.46 -4.85
C GLY A 2 4.32 4.49 -5.28
N GLY A 3 4.02 5.32 -6.29
CA GLY A 3 4.89 6.39 -6.77
C GLY A 3 5.07 7.54 -5.79
N GLY A 4 4.13 7.73 -4.88
CA GLY A 4 4.18 8.76 -3.84
C GLY A 4 5.03 8.39 -2.62
N ILE A 5 5.32 7.09 -2.43
CA ILE A 5 6.08 6.58 -1.28
C ILE A 5 7.52 6.34 -1.74
N ARG A 6 8.49 7.09 -1.20
CA ARG A 6 9.87 7.14 -1.74
C ARG A 6 10.91 6.47 -0.87
N ALA A 7 10.61 6.24 0.40
CA ALA A 7 11.51 5.56 1.33
C ALA A 7 10.73 4.64 2.27
N SER A 8 11.43 3.85 3.06
CA SER A 8 10.89 3.01 4.12
C SER A 8 11.27 3.59 5.47
N LEU A 9 10.39 3.46 6.46
CA LEU A 9 10.74 3.75 7.84
C LEU A 9 11.57 2.61 8.44
N HIS A 10 12.65 2.95 9.10
CA HIS A 10 13.47 2.00 9.83
C HIS A 10 12.95 1.81 11.27
N ARG A 11 13.30 0.68 11.86
CA ARG A 11 13.00 0.43 13.26
C ARG A 11 13.83 1.38 14.14
N GLY A 12 13.20 2.00 15.10
CA GLY A 12 13.85 2.92 16.04
C GLY A 12 13.10 4.24 16.16
N GLN A 13 13.83 5.27 16.48
CA GLN A 13 13.30 6.61 16.57
C GLN A 13 13.06 7.16 15.15
N ILE A 14 11.84 7.62 14.89
CA ILE A 14 11.43 8.23 13.63
C ILE A 14 11.54 9.75 13.78
N THR A 15 12.23 10.39 12.86
CA THR A 15 12.38 11.84 12.81
C THR A 15 11.44 12.47 11.76
N ALA A 16 11.27 13.79 11.83
CA ALA A 16 10.56 14.54 10.78
C ALA A 16 11.25 14.40 9.40
N GLY A 17 12.59 14.28 9.38
CA GLY A 17 13.35 14.01 8.16
C GLY A 17 12.99 12.66 7.53
N ASP A 18 12.84 11.61 8.33
CA ASP A 18 12.41 10.30 7.83
C ASP A 18 11.01 10.36 7.20
N CYS A 19 10.10 11.15 7.78
CA CYS A 19 8.76 11.36 7.22
C CYS A 19 8.82 12.09 5.86
N LEU A 20 9.67 13.10 5.74
CA LEU A 20 9.91 13.81 4.47
C LEU A 20 10.55 12.90 3.42
N ASP A 21 11.49 12.02 3.81
CA ASP A 21 12.07 11.06 2.88
C ASP A 21 11.04 10.06 2.36
N VAL A 22 10.07 9.67 3.18
CA VAL A 22 8.96 8.80 2.77
C VAL A 22 7.98 9.52 1.84
N LEU A 23 7.60 10.78 2.14
CA LEU A 23 6.56 11.55 1.46
C LEU A 23 7.07 12.95 1.04
N PRO A 24 8.02 13.07 0.08
CA PRO A 24 8.76 14.31 -0.16
C PRO A 24 8.02 15.35 -1.00
N PHE A 25 6.85 15.05 -1.57
CA PHE A 25 6.25 15.89 -2.61
C PHE A 25 5.45 17.09 -2.09
N GLY A 26 5.14 17.14 -0.79
CA GLY A 26 4.34 18.22 -0.21
C GLY A 26 2.89 18.27 -0.70
N ASN A 27 2.39 17.20 -1.32
CA ASN A 27 1.01 17.13 -1.81
C ASN A 27 0.02 17.33 -0.67
N ARG A 28 -1.08 18.04 -0.96
CA ARG A 28 -2.20 18.19 -0.03
C ARG A 28 -3.17 17.03 -0.16
N LEU A 29 -3.84 16.72 0.93
CA LEU A 29 -4.96 15.78 0.97
C LEU A 29 -6.28 16.55 0.98
N TYR A 30 -7.26 16.05 0.26
CA TYR A 30 -8.60 16.61 0.20
C TYR A 30 -9.65 15.54 0.48
N PHE A 31 -10.72 15.96 1.13
CA PHE A 31 -11.96 15.19 1.19
C PHE A 31 -12.76 15.47 -0.07
N ARG A 32 -13.13 14.43 -0.78
CA ARG A 32 -13.95 14.49 -1.99
C ARG A 32 -15.15 13.58 -1.87
N GLU A 33 -16.27 13.99 -2.46
CA GLU A 33 -17.40 13.11 -2.63
C GLU A 33 -17.24 12.35 -3.94
N ALA A 34 -17.30 11.02 -3.85
CA ALA A 34 -17.26 10.12 -4.99
C ALA A 34 -18.46 9.17 -4.93
N THR A 35 -18.60 8.33 -5.94
CA THR A 35 -19.55 7.21 -5.93
C THR A 35 -18.79 5.89 -5.99
N PRO A 36 -19.40 4.75 -5.64
CA PRO A 36 -18.81 3.44 -5.84
C PRO A 36 -18.27 3.23 -7.25
N ARG A 37 -19.04 3.63 -8.28
CA ARG A 37 -18.63 3.54 -9.69
C ARG A 37 -17.30 4.28 -9.94
N ILE A 38 -17.16 5.52 -9.47
CA ILE A 38 -15.94 6.30 -9.62
C ILE A 38 -14.78 5.66 -8.85
N LEU A 39 -15.04 5.16 -7.65
CA LEU A 39 -14.03 4.45 -6.87
C LEU A 39 -13.52 3.19 -7.59
N TYR A 40 -14.41 2.38 -8.16
CA TYR A 40 -14.03 1.24 -8.98
C TYR A 40 -13.18 1.65 -10.19
N GLN A 41 -13.57 2.71 -10.90
CA GLN A 41 -12.77 3.23 -12.04
C GLN A 41 -11.37 3.66 -11.60
N ALA A 42 -11.25 4.32 -10.45
CA ALA A 42 -9.96 4.72 -9.91
C ALA A 42 -9.08 3.50 -9.54
N LEU A 43 -9.67 2.50 -8.91
CA LEU A 43 -8.96 1.26 -8.56
C LEU A 43 -8.58 0.46 -9.82
N GLU A 44 -9.44 0.40 -10.84
CA GLU A 44 -9.13 -0.20 -12.14
C GLU A 44 -7.94 0.49 -12.81
N ASN A 45 -7.89 1.84 -12.81
CA ASN A 45 -6.71 2.56 -13.29
C ASN A 45 -5.46 2.15 -12.51
N GLY A 46 -5.57 2.04 -11.18
CA GLY A 46 -4.47 1.67 -10.30
C GLY A 46 -3.88 0.29 -10.60
N VAL A 47 -4.71 -0.68 -10.97
CA VAL A 47 -4.26 -2.06 -11.31
C VAL A 47 -4.09 -2.29 -12.82
N SER A 48 -4.34 -1.28 -13.66
CA SER A 48 -4.33 -1.41 -15.13
C SER A 48 -3.00 -1.88 -15.71
N ARG A 49 -1.88 -1.48 -15.08
CA ARG A 49 -0.52 -1.82 -15.52
C ARG A 49 0.02 -3.11 -14.95
N VAL A 50 -0.69 -3.75 -14.03
CA VAL A 50 -0.29 -5.03 -13.46
C VAL A 50 -0.28 -6.09 -14.56
N ARG A 51 0.84 -6.80 -14.71
CA ARG A 51 1.01 -7.85 -15.72
C ARG A 51 0.86 -9.25 -15.15
N GLY A 52 0.81 -9.36 -13.84
CA GLY A 52 0.74 -10.62 -13.12
C GLY A 52 1.46 -10.53 -11.78
N GLN A 53 1.65 -11.68 -11.20
CA GLN A 53 2.40 -11.83 -9.96
C GLN A 53 3.51 -12.84 -10.22
N ASP A 54 4.71 -12.53 -9.75
CA ASP A 54 5.84 -13.44 -9.83
C ASP A 54 5.53 -14.68 -8.98
N PRO A 55 5.51 -15.89 -9.56
CA PRO A 55 5.12 -17.09 -8.84
C PRO A 55 6.13 -17.51 -7.78
N GLU A 56 7.36 -17.01 -7.87
CA GLU A 56 8.41 -17.35 -6.91
C GLU A 56 8.44 -16.41 -5.72
N THR A 57 8.28 -15.14 -5.93
CA THR A 57 8.43 -14.10 -4.89
C THR A 57 7.11 -13.51 -4.42
N GLY A 58 6.01 -13.79 -5.10
CA GLY A 58 4.73 -13.13 -4.87
C GLY A 58 4.70 -11.65 -5.28
N ARG A 59 5.80 -11.14 -5.87
CA ARG A 59 5.93 -9.74 -6.26
C ARG A 59 4.97 -9.41 -7.40
N ILE A 60 4.26 -8.29 -7.27
CA ILE A 60 3.39 -7.77 -8.33
C ILE A 60 4.26 -7.20 -9.46
N ILE A 61 4.11 -7.77 -10.67
CA ILE A 61 4.86 -7.36 -11.86
C ILE A 61 4.09 -6.25 -12.58
N GLY A 62 4.77 -5.13 -12.84
CA GLY A 62 4.21 -4.03 -13.64
C GLY A 62 3.27 -3.10 -12.87
N ALA A 63 3.22 -3.18 -11.53
CA ALA A 63 2.37 -2.32 -10.71
C ALA A 63 2.56 -0.81 -11.00
N GLY A 64 3.81 -0.40 -11.23
CA GLY A 64 4.13 1.00 -11.51
C GLY A 64 3.79 1.96 -10.37
N GLY A 65 4.03 3.26 -10.60
CA GLY A 65 3.75 4.30 -9.60
C GLY A 65 2.27 4.51 -9.32
N CYS A 66 1.39 4.15 -10.27
CA CYS A 66 -0.06 4.31 -10.12
C CYS A 66 -0.70 3.27 -9.18
N PHE A 67 -0.03 2.18 -8.84
CA PHE A 67 -0.61 1.14 -7.99
C PHE A 67 -1.10 1.73 -6.65
N PRO A 68 -2.38 1.49 -6.27
CA PRO A 68 -2.96 2.15 -5.11
C PRO A 68 -2.39 1.61 -3.79
N GLN A 69 -2.40 2.45 -2.78
CA GLN A 69 -2.29 2.08 -1.37
C GLN A 69 -3.57 2.54 -0.71
N ILE A 70 -4.35 1.63 -0.15
CA ILE A 70 -5.71 1.91 0.29
C ILE A 70 -5.87 1.76 1.81
N SER A 71 -6.81 2.52 2.35
CA SER A 71 -7.28 2.44 3.73
C SER A 71 -8.79 2.63 3.76
N GLY A 72 -9.46 2.15 4.81
CA GLY A 72 -10.91 2.23 4.94
C GLY A 72 -11.68 1.18 4.12
N MET A 73 -10.99 0.36 3.34
CA MET A 73 -11.58 -0.66 2.48
C MET A 73 -10.60 -1.81 2.21
N THR A 74 -11.15 -2.89 1.66
CA THR A 74 -10.41 -4.02 1.10
C THR A 74 -10.80 -4.18 -0.36
N MET A 75 -9.83 -4.45 -1.24
CA MET A 75 -10.03 -4.69 -2.66
C MET A 75 -9.57 -6.09 -3.03
N VAL A 76 -10.37 -6.79 -3.83
CA VAL A 76 -9.98 -8.03 -4.51
C VAL A 76 -9.89 -7.75 -6.00
N TYR A 77 -8.76 -8.10 -6.64
CA TYR A 77 -8.58 -7.93 -8.08
C TYR A 77 -7.92 -9.16 -8.71
N SER A 78 -8.08 -9.35 -10.02
CA SER A 78 -7.35 -10.37 -10.78
C SER A 78 -6.56 -9.73 -11.92
N PRO A 79 -5.24 -9.91 -11.96
CA PRO A 79 -4.41 -9.44 -13.08
C PRO A 79 -4.67 -10.20 -14.38
N ASP A 80 -5.28 -11.38 -14.30
CA ASP A 80 -5.58 -12.23 -15.47
C ASP A 80 -6.81 -11.78 -16.24
N ARG A 81 -7.61 -10.88 -15.66
CA ARG A 81 -8.77 -10.30 -16.32
C ARG A 81 -8.37 -9.13 -17.24
N PRO A 82 -9.20 -8.82 -18.23
CA PRO A 82 -9.00 -7.64 -19.07
C PRO A 82 -8.89 -6.36 -18.24
N VAL A 83 -8.08 -5.41 -18.73
CA VAL A 83 -8.02 -4.05 -18.12
C VAL A 83 -9.40 -3.41 -18.16
N GLY A 84 -9.85 -2.86 -17.04
CA GLY A 84 -11.20 -2.32 -16.85
C GLY A 84 -12.19 -3.30 -16.23
N GLU A 85 -11.79 -4.57 -16.04
CA GLU A 85 -12.60 -5.63 -15.42
C GLU A 85 -11.83 -6.38 -14.31
N ARG A 86 -10.72 -5.82 -13.86
CA ARG A 86 -9.80 -6.47 -12.91
C ARG A 86 -10.26 -6.43 -11.49
N VAL A 87 -10.89 -5.33 -11.06
CA VAL A 87 -11.39 -5.16 -9.69
C VAL A 87 -12.67 -5.96 -9.53
N MET A 88 -12.61 -7.01 -8.73
CA MET A 88 -13.71 -7.97 -8.56
C MET A 88 -14.64 -7.56 -7.44
N SER A 89 -14.10 -6.98 -6.36
CA SER A 89 -14.90 -6.50 -5.25
C SER A 89 -14.15 -5.42 -4.45
N VAL A 90 -14.92 -4.49 -3.90
CA VAL A 90 -14.47 -3.49 -2.93
C VAL A 90 -15.40 -3.55 -1.73
N THR A 91 -14.85 -3.79 -0.55
CA THR A 91 -15.61 -3.86 0.70
C THR A 91 -15.07 -2.81 1.66
N LEU A 92 -15.92 -1.95 2.18
CA LEU A 92 -15.54 -0.97 3.19
C LEU A 92 -15.22 -1.66 4.54
N ASP A 93 -14.44 -1.01 5.39
CA ASP A 93 -14.14 -1.53 6.74
C ASP A 93 -15.40 -1.69 7.61
N SER A 94 -16.52 -1.06 7.23
CA SER A 94 -17.86 -1.29 7.81
C SER A 94 -18.47 -2.66 7.47
N GLY A 95 -17.86 -3.40 6.53
CA GLY A 95 -18.39 -4.65 5.99
C GLY A 95 -19.31 -4.46 4.77
N GLN A 96 -19.57 -3.24 4.35
CA GLN A 96 -20.41 -2.96 3.17
C GLN A 96 -19.66 -3.29 1.89
N LEU A 97 -20.20 -4.21 1.10
CA LEU A 97 -19.78 -4.46 -0.28
C LEU A 97 -20.33 -3.35 -1.17
N LEU A 98 -19.47 -2.72 -1.96
CA LEU A 98 -19.85 -1.68 -2.88
C LEU A 98 -20.30 -2.27 -4.24
N ASP A 99 -21.37 -1.70 -4.80
CA ASP A 99 -21.82 -2.03 -6.14
C ASP A 99 -21.06 -1.18 -7.18
N PRO A 100 -20.31 -1.79 -8.13
CA PRO A 100 -19.59 -1.05 -9.17
C PRO A 100 -20.48 -0.22 -10.09
N GLU A 101 -21.77 -0.55 -10.17
CA GLU A 101 -22.74 0.20 -11.00
C GLU A 101 -23.44 1.35 -10.25
N ASP A 102 -23.23 1.44 -8.94
CA ASP A 102 -23.84 2.52 -8.15
C ASP A 102 -23.14 3.85 -8.40
N ASP A 103 -23.85 4.77 -9.04
CA ASP A 103 -23.43 6.12 -9.37
C ASP A 103 -24.12 7.20 -8.51
N LYS A 104 -24.79 6.80 -7.44
CA LYS A 104 -25.63 7.69 -6.61
C LYS A 104 -25.26 7.75 -5.15
N THR A 105 -24.87 6.62 -4.58
CA THR A 105 -24.52 6.56 -3.16
C THR A 105 -23.22 7.31 -2.91
N PRO A 106 -23.18 8.34 -2.04
CA PRO A 106 -21.97 9.08 -1.79
C PRO A 106 -20.97 8.24 -0.97
N VAL A 107 -19.71 8.28 -1.38
CA VAL A 107 -18.56 7.74 -0.66
C VAL A 107 -17.58 8.89 -0.43
N ILE A 108 -17.16 9.10 0.82
CA ILE A 108 -16.13 10.11 1.12
C ILE A 108 -14.77 9.50 0.84
N LEU A 109 -14.04 10.14 -0.08
CA LEU A 109 -12.71 9.76 -0.49
C LEU A 109 -11.71 10.79 0.04
N VAL A 110 -10.64 10.32 0.70
CA VAL A 110 -9.47 11.13 1.02
C VAL A 110 -8.37 10.81 0.02
N ILE A 111 -7.93 11.83 -0.72
CA ILE A 111 -7.01 11.65 -1.85
C ILE A 111 -6.02 12.81 -1.96
N ASP A 112 -4.82 12.53 -2.46
CA ASP A 112 -3.81 13.54 -2.68
C ASP A 112 -4.05 14.37 -3.95
N GLU A 113 -3.60 15.64 -3.89
CA GLU A 113 -3.72 16.63 -4.95
C GLU A 113 -3.26 16.13 -6.32
N ALA A 114 -2.13 15.42 -6.37
CA ALA A 114 -1.60 14.93 -7.64
C ALA A 114 -2.55 13.97 -8.38
N LYS A 115 -3.39 13.23 -7.65
CA LYS A 115 -4.41 12.36 -8.26
C LYS A 115 -5.65 13.15 -8.67
N LEU A 116 -5.99 14.20 -7.92
CA LEU A 116 -7.09 15.10 -8.28
C LEU A 116 -6.79 15.91 -9.54
N ASP A 117 -5.50 16.15 -9.82
CA ASP A 117 -5.02 16.76 -11.07
C ASP A 117 -4.90 15.76 -12.25
N GLY A 118 -5.37 14.52 -12.06
CA GLY A 118 -5.32 13.47 -13.08
C GLY A 118 -3.97 12.76 -13.18
N GLY A 119 -3.05 13.00 -12.23
CA GLY A 119 -1.75 12.35 -12.18
C GLY A 119 -1.87 10.83 -12.16
N ASP A 120 -0.92 10.13 -12.79
CA ASP A 120 -0.90 8.67 -12.96
C ASP A 120 -2.14 8.09 -13.68
N GLY A 121 -2.90 8.92 -14.40
CA GLY A 121 -4.09 8.52 -15.14
C GLY A 121 -5.39 8.51 -14.33
N TYR A 122 -5.40 9.10 -13.14
CA TYR A 122 -6.59 9.18 -12.28
C TYR A 122 -7.58 10.29 -12.73
N THR A 123 -7.82 10.40 -14.04
CA THR A 123 -8.66 11.46 -14.64
C THR A 123 -10.12 11.45 -14.14
N MET A 124 -10.65 10.30 -13.68
CA MET A 124 -11.98 10.16 -13.12
C MET A 124 -12.17 10.94 -11.80
N LEU A 125 -11.04 11.36 -11.17
CA LEU A 125 -11.09 12.07 -9.88
C LEU A 125 -11.04 13.60 -10.04
N MET A 126 -10.77 14.14 -11.24
CA MET A 126 -10.47 15.56 -11.46
C MET A 126 -11.60 16.53 -11.08
N HIS A 127 -12.84 16.09 -11.14
CA HIS A 127 -14.02 16.98 -10.99
C HIS A 127 -14.92 16.59 -9.83
N LEU A 128 -14.39 15.82 -8.87
CA LEU A 128 -15.16 15.41 -7.70
C LEU A 128 -15.49 16.62 -6.82
N PRO A 129 -16.73 16.72 -6.28
CA PRO A 129 -17.10 17.72 -5.31
C PRO A 129 -16.14 17.76 -4.12
N GLU A 130 -15.66 18.95 -3.79
CA GLU A 130 -14.80 19.17 -2.64
C GLU A 130 -15.61 19.27 -1.36
N LEU A 131 -15.21 18.52 -0.35
CA LEU A 131 -15.81 18.56 0.99
C LEU A 131 -14.90 19.25 2.00
N GLY A 132 -13.61 19.37 1.70
CA GLY A 132 -12.65 20.05 2.56
C GLY A 132 -11.20 19.64 2.31
N ASP A 133 -10.30 20.36 2.96
CA ASP A 133 -8.86 20.16 2.97
C ASP A 133 -8.47 19.38 4.23
N ALA A 134 -7.71 18.29 4.05
CA ALA A 134 -7.21 17.46 5.16
C ALA A 134 -5.74 17.77 5.53
N GLY A 135 -5.12 18.74 4.86
CA GLY A 135 -3.75 19.19 5.15
C GLY A 135 -2.68 18.57 4.25
N ILE A 136 -1.43 18.86 4.55
CA ILE A 136 -0.27 18.34 3.81
C ILE A 136 -0.07 16.86 4.18
N LEU A 137 0.05 15.99 3.20
CA LEU A 137 0.15 14.53 3.37
C LEU A 137 1.28 14.12 4.34
N GLU A 138 2.48 14.70 4.21
CA GLU A 138 3.59 14.42 5.12
C GLU A 138 3.26 14.84 6.55
N THR A 139 2.71 16.03 6.72
CA THR A 139 2.33 16.57 8.04
C THR A 139 1.26 15.67 8.70
N VAL A 140 0.21 15.30 7.96
CA VAL A 140 -0.83 14.39 8.45
C VAL A 140 -0.23 13.04 8.85
N PHE A 141 0.72 12.52 8.06
CA PHE A 141 1.41 11.28 8.37
C PHE A 141 2.25 11.39 9.65
N ARG A 142 3.03 12.45 9.81
CA ARG A 142 3.82 12.72 11.00
C ARG A 142 2.96 12.88 12.25
N ASP A 143 1.87 13.63 12.15
CA ASP A 143 0.95 13.85 13.26
C ASP A 143 0.27 12.55 13.68
N TRP A 144 -0.08 11.69 12.71
CA TRP A 144 -0.61 10.36 12.98
C TRP A 144 0.43 9.49 13.70
N LEU A 145 1.71 9.46 13.26
CA LEU A 145 2.78 8.72 13.93
C LEU A 145 2.96 9.20 15.38
N THR A 146 2.95 10.52 15.58
CA THR A 146 3.07 11.13 16.92
C THR A 146 1.91 10.68 17.81
N LYS A 147 0.68 10.82 17.34
CA LYS A 147 -0.52 10.43 18.08
C LYS A 147 -0.50 8.95 18.47
N ILE A 148 -0.20 8.06 17.54
CA ILE A 148 -0.14 6.61 17.86
C ILE A 148 0.97 6.30 18.86
N THR A 149 2.12 6.99 18.74
CA THR A 149 3.22 6.82 19.70
C THR A 149 2.84 7.30 21.10
N GLU A 150 2.14 8.43 21.22
CA GLU A 150 1.62 8.92 22.50
C GLU A 150 0.59 7.97 23.12
N GLU A 151 -0.31 7.41 22.31
CA GLU A 151 -1.37 6.50 22.78
C GLU A 151 -0.86 5.10 23.14
N LYS A 152 0.12 4.57 22.39
CA LYS A 152 0.53 3.14 22.47
C LYS A 152 2.01 2.93 22.82
N GLY A 153 2.77 4.01 22.98
CA GLY A 153 4.21 3.97 23.24
C GLY A 153 5.07 3.70 22.03
N ALA A 154 4.53 3.10 20.98
CA ALA A 154 5.21 2.85 19.71
C ALA A 154 4.22 2.62 18.57
N VAL A 155 4.67 2.87 17.34
CA VAL A 155 3.96 2.44 16.13
C VAL A 155 4.42 1.02 15.80
N GLU A 156 3.50 0.08 15.86
CA GLU A 156 3.75 -1.29 15.45
C GLU A 156 3.45 -1.47 13.96
N ARG A 157 4.17 -2.40 13.33
CA ARG A 157 3.79 -2.84 11.99
C ARG A 157 2.39 -3.45 12.06
N PRO A 158 1.43 -2.99 11.24
CA PRO A 158 0.11 -3.57 11.23
C PRO A 158 0.20 -5.08 10.89
N PRO A 159 -0.69 -5.91 11.45
CA PRO A 159 -0.79 -7.30 11.04
C PRO A 159 -0.99 -7.36 9.53
N SER A 160 -0.44 -8.38 8.91
CA SER A 160 -0.32 -8.51 7.45
C SER A 160 -1.62 -8.87 6.73
N ILE A 161 -2.75 -8.34 7.17
CA ILE A 161 -3.96 -8.43 6.38
C ILE A 161 -3.78 -7.48 5.21
N SER A 162 -3.46 -8.03 4.04
CA SER A 162 -3.38 -7.23 2.82
C SER A 162 -4.76 -6.68 2.51
N ARG A 163 -4.90 -5.34 2.51
CA ARG A 163 -6.11 -4.68 2.05
C ARG A 163 -6.33 -4.83 0.55
N ILE A 164 -5.28 -5.24 -0.18
CA ILE A 164 -5.30 -5.49 -1.62
C ILE A 164 -4.98 -6.96 -1.83
N GLN A 165 -5.96 -7.70 -2.31
CA GLN A 165 -5.88 -9.14 -2.48
C GLN A 165 -5.96 -9.49 -3.96
N THR A 166 -5.16 -10.46 -4.38
CA THR A 166 -5.18 -10.98 -5.75
C THR A 166 -6.04 -12.22 -5.81
N ALA A 167 -7.08 -12.20 -6.65
CA ALA A 167 -7.86 -13.39 -6.97
C ALA A 167 -7.20 -14.11 -8.15
N GLY A 168 -7.01 -15.42 -8.06
CA GLY A 168 -6.39 -16.27 -9.07
C GLY A 168 -5.68 -17.45 -8.45
N VAL A 169 -5.14 -18.33 -9.27
CA VAL A 169 -4.52 -19.62 -8.89
C VAL A 169 -3.17 -19.43 -8.16
N TYR A 170 -2.86 -18.23 -7.66
CA TYR A 170 -1.68 -18.06 -6.86
C TYR A 170 -1.88 -18.77 -5.51
N GLN A 171 -1.52 -20.04 -5.50
CA GLN A 171 -1.12 -20.67 -4.25
C GLN A 171 0.36 -20.31 -4.07
N PRO A 172 0.72 -19.51 -3.07
CA PRO A 172 2.12 -19.30 -2.78
C PRO A 172 2.74 -20.68 -2.58
N LYS A 173 3.62 -21.09 -3.51
CA LYS A 173 4.53 -22.17 -3.18
C LYS A 173 5.25 -21.70 -1.93
N ARG A 174 5.33 -22.55 -0.91
CA ARG A 174 6.20 -22.28 0.25
C ARG A 174 7.60 -22.06 -0.28
N TYR A 175 8.09 -20.85 -0.18
CA TYR A 175 9.47 -20.54 -0.48
C TYR A 175 10.19 -20.35 0.83
N ASP A 176 11.30 -21.04 0.95
CA ASP A 176 12.32 -20.68 1.92
C ASP A 176 12.92 -19.35 1.45
N ALA A 177 12.40 -18.24 1.95
CA ALA A 177 13.00 -16.93 1.69
C ALA A 177 14.33 -16.90 2.40
N CYS A 178 15.42 -16.89 1.64
CA CYS A 178 16.73 -16.62 2.20
C CYS A 178 16.80 -15.13 2.59
N VAL A 179 16.79 -14.87 3.87
CA VAL A 179 17.02 -13.54 4.42
C VAL A 179 18.52 -13.39 4.63
N HIS A 180 19.14 -12.46 3.90
CA HIS A 180 20.53 -12.11 4.14
C HIS A 180 20.61 -11.12 5.30
N ILE A 181 21.17 -11.56 6.41
CA ILE A 181 21.50 -10.67 7.54
C ILE A 181 22.85 -10.07 7.27
N THR A 182 22.92 -8.76 7.20
CA THR A 182 24.16 -8.02 7.05
C THR A 182 24.45 -7.28 8.35
N GLN A 183 25.71 -7.31 8.75
CA GLN A 183 26.25 -6.46 9.82
C GLN A 183 26.94 -5.27 9.16
N GLY A 184 26.33 -4.10 9.24
CA GLY A 184 26.78 -2.93 8.46
C GLY A 184 26.60 -3.16 6.95
N ASN A 185 27.51 -2.61 6.12
CA ASN A 185 27.46 -2.70 4.67
C ASN A 185 28.00 -4.02 4.07
N ARG A 186 28.24 -5.06 4.86
CA ARG A 186 28.76 -6.35 4.38
C ARG A 186 27.90 -7.51 4.84
N PRO A 187 27.55 -8.44 3.92
CA PRO A 187 26.90 -9.69 4.33
C PRO A 187 27.77 -10.46 5.30
N ALA A 188 27.21 -10.89 6.42
CA ALA A 188 27.89 -11.78 7.32
C ALA A 188 28.11 -13.14 6.63
N PRO A 189 29.35 -13.62 6.47
CA PRO A 189 29.60 -14.89 5.79
C PRO A 189 28.95 -16.04 6.56
N GLY A 190 28.05 -16.76 5.90
CA GLY A 190 27.57 -18.07 6.35
C GLY A 190 26.34 -18.10 7.27
N LYS A 191 25.67 -17.00 7.55
CA LYS A 191 24.39 -17.03 8.26
C LYS A 191 23.23 -16.81 7.28
N HIS A 192 22.60 -17.89 6.88
CA HIS A 192 21.31 -17.87 6.19
C HIS A 192 20.22 -18.15 7.23
N ILE A 193 19.26 -17.25 7.35
CA ILE A 193 18.03 -17.54 8.07
C ILE A 193 16.98 -17.87 7.02
N ALA A 194 16.61 -19.14 6.94
CA ALA A 194 15.45 -19.57 6.19
C ALA A 194 14.18 -19.17 6.98
N GLY A 195 13.45 -18.20 6.47
CA GLY A 195 12.12 -17.87 6.95
C GLY A 195 11.09 -18.51 6.02
N CYS A 196 10.12 -19.24 6.56
CA CYS A 196 8.98 -19.71 5.79
C CYS A 196 8.03 -18.55 5.55
N ILE A 197 7.75 -18.20 4.29
CA ILE A 197 6.65 -17.33 3.93
C ILE A 197 5.46 -18.25 3.71
N ASP A 198 4.60 -18.40 4.70
CA ASP A 198 3.28 -18.93 4.45
C ASP A 198 2.41 -17.82 3.85
N GLY A 199 1.44 -18.18 3.03
CA GLY A 199 0.71 -17.29 2.13
C GLY A 199 -0.02 -16.07 2.74
N GLU A 200 0.17 -15.85 3.99
CA GLU A 200 -0.18 -14.67 4.74
C GLU A 200 1.14 -14.07 5.19
N THR A 201 1.59 -13.01 4.56
CA THR A 201 2.85 -12.30 4.73
C THR A 201 3.33 -12.16 6.20
N HIS A 202 3.63 -13.24 6.85
CA HIS A 202 4.23 -13.25 8.18
C HIS A 202 5.73 -13.40 8.06
N PHE A 203 6.46 -12.27 8.16
CA PHE A 203 7.89 -12.31 8.40
C PHE A 203 8.11 -12.43 9.91
N GLN A 204 8.48 -13.61 10.36
CA GLN A 204 9.02 -13.79 11.68
C GLN A 204 10.55 -13.76 11.56
N ALA A 205 11.13 -12.58 11.72
CA ALA A 205 12.59 -12.42 11.80
C ALA A 205 12.98 -12.31 13.27
N ILE A 206 13.80 -13.24 13.73
CA ILE A 206 14.48 -13.11 15.01
C ILE A 206 15.73 -12.26 14.75
N LEU A 207 15.70 -11.01 15.22
CA LEU A 207 16.85 -10.12 15.15
C LEU A 207 17.71 -10.31 16.38
N GLU A 208 18.95 -10.74 16.20
CA GLU A 208 19.98 -10.53 17.22
C GLU A 208 20.33 -9.05 17.28
N LYS A 209 20.69 -8.58 18.50
CA LYS A 209 21.05 -7.19 18.78
C LYS A 209 22.13 -6.74 17.79
N ASP A 210 21.92 -5.59 17.13
CA ASP A 210 22.83 -4.95 16.19
C ASP A 210 22.82 -5.44 14.72
N SER A 211 21.81 -6.19 14.28
CA SER A 211 21.69 -6.63 12.90
C SER A 211 20.65 -5.78 12.14
N ILE A 212 20.99 -5.35 10.93
CA ILE A 212 20.08 -4.65 10.01
C ILE A 212 19.48 -5.70 9.06
N LEU A 213 18.16 -5.80 9.05
CA LEU A 213 17.45 -6.67 8.14
C LEU A 213 17.21 -5.96 6.81
N HIS A 214 17.89 -6.37 5.75
CA HIS A 214 17.60 -5.91 4.40
C HIS A 214 16.64 -6.89 3.72
N LEU A 215 15.39 -6.48 3.56
CA LEU A 215 14.43 -7.17 2.71
C LEU A 215 14.67 -6.70 1.28
N ARG A 216 15.37 -7.48 0.45
CA ARG A 216 15.42 -7.21 -0.99
C ARG A 216 14.19 -7.79 -1.65
N GLY A 217 13.35 -6.88 -2.13
CA GLY A 217 12.46 -7.09 -3.26
C GLY A 217 11.45 -8.22 -3.10
N LEU A 218 10.63 -8.14 -2.12
CA LEU A 218 9.35 -8.85 -2.13
C LEU A 218 8.25 -7.96 -2.64
#